data_c42e2930d3a7ea6f46e935facc33848b
#
_entry.id   c42e2930d3a7ea6f46e935facc33848b
#
_cell.length_a   1.000
_cell.length_b   1.000
_cell.length_c   1.000
_cell.angle_alpha   90.00
_cell.angle_beta   90.00
_cell.angle_gamma   90.00
#
_symmetry.space_group_name_H-M   'P 1'
#
loop_
_entity.id
_entity.type
_entity.pdbx_description
1 polymer ?
#
loop_
_entity_poly.entity_id
_entity_poly.type
_entity_poly.pdbx_seq_one_letter_code
_entity_poly.pdbx_strand_id
1 'polypeptide(L)'
;MPKGKNVFYLIVIIVFLLFVGACSSTNLNVKPVAKSENPADQINHLENDLAAAYKNQLNVLAPTWFAKAESSLARAKKGLEQKEEVSEVLGNIAEGQAQLKKAEEISRITRTSLADVIKSRDLARQADAAKLGYDYTNAEQAFLSLTKSIERGDLAYAEKHKAALAETFRSLELRAIKTETLGEVRRLIEQAENSRVEKIAPRSFKIAQNKLSEADAFITQHPYEKEMMHQKANEALFMSQRLFEVADQSEKFKDMKPEETTLWMENILYEITAKLAATDMRNQPYEIQVKNILGSIDSLQKDRQFMFDKVKTLKSEIETKNSQIADLEGKTREQQIVKERLAAEKRFNQLFIEVQNLFSPDEAEVYKKGNSLVIRLKAIQFPVGKSVIMPENYSLLSKIQQSIRTFGEPDVTIEGHTDSTGSNELNELLSQQRAESVRQYLLANKTLSYDRIVAVGYGSSKPLASNATEEGRAVNRRIDVIIQPQTRPDGS
;
A
#
# COMPACT_ATOMS: atom_id res chain seq x y z
N MET A 1 -53.21 14.66 29.11
CA MET A 1 -53.85 13.90 28.02
C MET A 1 -52.73 13.29 27.17
N PRO A 2 -52.57 11.98 27.15
CA PRO A 2 -51.68 11.30 26.21
C PRO A 2 -52.51 10.48 25.24
N LYS A 3 -52.60 10.90 23.99
CA LYS A 3 -53.15 10.08 22.89
C LYS A 3 -52.14 10.02 21.74
N GLY A 4 -51.17 9.16 21.85
CA GLY A 4 -50.18 8.98 20.76
C GLY A 4 -49.42 7.66 20.79
N LYS A 5 -49.53 6.86 21.84
CA LYS A 5 -48.78 5.61 21.98
C LYS A 5 -49.49 4.36 21.44
N ASN A 6 -50.79 4.40 21.26
CA ASN A 6 -51.55 3.20 20.86
C ASN A 6 -51.65 2.97 19.35
N VAL A 7 -51.38 3.99 18.52
CA VAL A 7 -51.44 3.85 17.06
C VAL A 7 -50.14 3.18 16.53
N PHE A 8 -49.00 3.43 17.19
CA PHE A 8 -47.72 2.83 16.77
C PHE A 8 -47.65 1.32 17.09
N TYR A 9 -48.26 0.90 18.20
CA TYR A 9 -48.34 -0.53 18.54
C TYR A 9 -49.34 -1.29 17.64
N LEU A 10 -50.38 -0.66 17.16
CA LEU A 10 -51.34 -1.31 16.27
C LEU A 10 -50.78 -1.53 14.85
N ILE A 11 -49.94 -0.62 14.36
CA ILE A 11 -49.26 -0.76 13.05
C ILE A 11 -48.19 -1.84 13.12
N VAL A 12 -47.44 -1.97 14.22
CA VAL A 12 -46.45 -3.00 14.41
C VAL A 12 -47.10 -4.40 14.55
N ILE A 13 -48.29 -4.49 15.18
CA ILE A 13 -49.02 -5.77 15.29
C ILE A 13 -49.69 -6.18 13.96
N ILE A 14 -50.12 -5.25 13.12
CA ILE A 14 -50.71 -5.54 11.81
C ILE A 14 -49.64 -5.97 10.80
N VAL A 15 -48.41 -5.45 10.88
CA VAL A 15 -47.30 -5.91 10.07
C VAL A 15 -46.77 -7.29 10.53
N PHE A 16 -46.92 -7.63 11.83
CA PHE A 16 -46.53 -8.93 12.37
C PHE A 16 -47.56 -10.05 12.10
N LEU A 17 -48.84 -9.72 11.89
CA LEU A 17 -49.91 -10.69 11.60
C LEU A 17 -50.01 -11.07 10.12
N LEU A 18 -49.30 -10.41 9.21
CA LEU A 18 -49.27 -10.77 7.79
C LEU A 18 -48.13 -11.75 7.45
N PHE A 19 -47.28 -12.14 8.42
CA PHE A 19 -46.17 -13.10 8.21
C PHE A 19 -46.37 -14.51 8.84
N VAL A 20 -47.53 -14.82 9.41
CA VAL A 20 -47.84 -16.14 10.03
C VAL A 20 -48.75 -16.94 9.13
N GLY A 21 -48.43 -17.04 7.84
CA GLY A 21 -49.28 -17.81 6.94
C GLY A 21 -48.57 -18.31 5.69
N ALA A 22 -47.37 -18.92 5.82
CA ALA A 22 -46.75 -19.56 4.66
C ALA A 22 -45.86 -20.75 5.10
N CYS A 23 -46.42 -21.70 5.82
CA CYS A 23 -46.00 -23.10 5.66
C CYS A 23 -46.74 -23.67 4.43
N SER A 24 -46.36 -23.21 3.23
CA SER A 24 -46.73 -23.88 1.98
C SER A 24 -45.51 -24.59 1.46
N SER A 25 -45.62 -25.90 1.24
CA SER A 25 -44.75 -26.65 0.33
C SER A 25 -44.48 -25.76 -0.88
N THR A 26 -43.26 -25.27 -1.01
CA THR A 26 -42.86 -24.38 -2.10
C THR A 26 -42.87 -25.19 -3.38
N ASN A 27 -44.03 -25.29 -4.04
CA ASN A 27 -44.07 -25.77 -5.40
C ASN A 27 -43.22 -24.85 -6.25
N LEU A 28 -42.13 -25.41 -6.77
CA LEU A 28 -41.23 -24.72 -7.68
C LEU A 28 -42.04 -24.35 -8.94
N ASN A 29 -42.17 -23.08 -9.25
CA ASN A 29 -42.89 -22.62 -10.45
C ASN A 29 -42.01 -22.82 -11.69
N VAL A 30 -42.02 -24.06 -12.21
CA VAL A 30 -41.25 -24.42 -13.41
C VAL A 30 -42.04 -23.98 -14.63
N LYS A 31 -41.50 -22.99 -15.37
CA LYS A 31 -42.05 -22.60 -16.65
C LYS A 31 -41.40 -23.45 -17.73
N PRO A 32 -42.20 -24.19 -18.53
CA PRO A 32 -41.65 -25.05 -19.58
C PRO A 32 -40.96 -24.21 -20.66
N VAL A 33 -39.78 -24.65 -21.08
CA VAL A 33 -39.10 -24.11 -22.25
C VAL A 33 -39.78 -24.59 -23.52
N ALA A 34 -39.97 -23.74 -24.51
CA ALA A 34 -40.67 -24.12 -25.75
C ALA A 34 -39.91 -25.23 -26.48
N LYS A 35 -40.65 -26.27 -26.98
CA LYS A 35 -40.06 -27.40 -27.70
C LYS A 35 -39.35 -27.02 -29.01
N SER A 36 -39.58 -25.81 -29.52
CA SER A 36 -38.93 -25.25 -30.69
C SER A 36 -37.54 -24.65 -30.43
N GLU A 37 -37.12 -24.54 -29.15
CA GLU A 37 -35.85 -23.95 -28.81
C GLU A 37 -34.71 -24.97 -28.85
N ASN A 38 -33.52 -24.50 -29.27
CA ASN A 38 -32.32 -25.33 -29.31
C ASN A 38 -31.81 -25.64 -27.90
N PRO A 39 -31.78 -26.91 -27.48
CA PRO A 39 -31.30 -27.25 -26.11
C PRO A 39 -29.89 -26.80 -25.81
N ALA A 40 -28.97 -26.78 -26.81
CA ALA A 40 -27.59 -26.35 -26.59
C ALA A 40 -27.51 -24.85 -26.24
N ASP A 41 -28.32 -24.01 -26.94
CA ASP A 41 -28.35 -22.58 -26.65
C ASP A 41 -28.94 -22.31 -25.26
N GLN A 42 -29.97 -23.04 -24.87
CA GLN A 42 -30.61 -22.92 -23.58
C GLN A 42 -29.69 -23.40 -22.42
N ILE A 43 -28.88 -24.43 -22.64
CA ILE A 43 -27.82 -24.86 -21.72
C ILE A 43 -26.80 -23.73 -21.54
N ASN A 44 -26.33 -23.10 -22.64
CA ASN A 44 -25.39 -21.99 -22.57
C ASN A 44 -25.97 -20.78 -21.82
N HIS A 45 -27.25 -20.46 -22.02
CA HIS A 45 -27.94 -19.40 -21.28
C HIS A 45 -27.96 -19.70 -19.77
N LEU A 46 -28.40 -20.88 -19.37
CA LEU A 46 -28.43 -21.26 -17.96
C LEU A 46 -27.02 -21.29 -17.32
N GLU A 47 -26.01 -21.71 -18.08
CA GLU A 47 -24.62 -21.69 -17.64
C GLU A 47 -24.13 -20.26 -17.37
N ASN A 48 -24.42 -19.34 -18.29
CA ASN A 48 -24.08 -17.92 -18.13
C ASN A 48 -24.82 -17.29 -16.94
N ASP A 49 -26.10 -17.62 -16.76
CA ASP A 49 -26.90 -17.13 -15.65
C ASP A 49 -26.36 -17.65 -14.31
N LEU A 50 -25.98 -18.93 -14.24
CA LEU A 50 -25.33 -19.51 -13.06
C LEU A 50 -23.96 -18.88 -12.77
N ALA A 51 -23.17 -18.60 -13.81
CA ALA A 51 -21.89 -17.90 -13.66
C ALA A 51 -22.08 -16.46 -13.13
N ALA A 52 -23.10 -15.76 -13.62
CA ALA A 52 -23.47 -14.44 -13.12
C ALA A 52 -23.96 -14.50 -11.66
N ALA A 53 -24.76 -15.50 -11.34
CA ALA A 53 -25.27 -15.75 -9.99
C ALA A 53 -24.13 -16.10 -8.99
N TYR A 54 -23.16 -16.87 -9.44
CA TYR A 54 -21.95 -17.18 -8.64
C TYR A 54 -21.15 -15.91 -8.32
N LYS A 55 -20.92 -15.02 -9.30
CA LYS A 55 -20.30 -13.71 -9.07
C LYS A 55 -21.06 -12.86 -8.04
N ASN A 56 -22.38 -13.00 -8.02
CA ASN A 56 -23.27 -12.36 -7.06
C ASN A 56 -23.37 -13.13 -5.72
N GLN A 57 -22.52 -14.13 -5.48
CA GLN A 57 -22.42 -14.93 -4.25
C GLN A 57 -23.70 -15.74 -3.95
N LEU A 58 -24.53 -16.10 -4.92
CA LEU A 58 -25.72 -16.91 -4.68
C LEU A 58 -25.37 -18.30 -4.16
N ASN A 59 -24.21 -18.84 -4.53
CA ASN A 59 -23.67 -20.11 -4.03
C ASN A 59 -23.47 -20.14 -2.50
N VAL A 60 -23.36 -18.98 -1.85
CA VAL A 60 -23.26 -18.88 -0.38
C VAL A 60 -24.50 -18.24 0.25
N LEU A 61 -25.25 -17.41 -0.48
CA LEU A 61 -26.45 -16.73 0.02
C LEU A 61 -27.73 -17.58 -0.06
N ALA A 62 -27.76 -18.53 -1.02
CA ALA A 62 -28.82 -19.51 -1.22
C ALA A 62 -28.22 -20.84 -1.70
N PRO A 63 -27.35 -21.47 -0.86
CA PRO A 63 -26.47 -22.56 -1.29
C PRO A 63 -27.23 -23.80 -1.76
N THR A 64 -28.34 -24.14 -1.13
CA THR A 64 -29.11 -25.35 -1.50
C THR A 64 -29.81 -25.19 -2.85
N TRP A 65 -30.41 -24.03 -3.09
CA TRP A 65 -31.11 -23.77 -4.36
C TRP A 65 -30.14 -23.56 -5.50
N PHE A 66 -29.01 -22.92 -5.25
CA PHE A 66 -27.96 -22.75 -6.24
C PHE A 66 -27.36 -24.11 -6.64
N ALA A 67 -27.04 -24.98 -5.68
CA ALA A 67 -26.53 -26.32 -5.96
C ALA A 67 -27.53 -27.19 -6.75
N LYS A 68 -28.85 -27.05 -6.46
CA LYS A 68 -29.89 -27.73 -7.25
C LYS A 68 -29.88 -27.26 -8.70
N ALA A 69 -29.77 -25.94 -8.94
CA ALA A 69 -29.70 -25.37 -10.28
C ALA A 69 -28.46 -25.86 -11.06
N GLU A 70 -27.30 -25.91 -10.41
CA GLU A 70 -26.08 -26.52 -10.98
C GLU A 70 -26.29 -28.01 -11.33
N SER A 71 -26.94 -28.76 -10.43
CA SER A 71 -27.24 -30.16 -10.68
C SER A 71 -28.21 -30.36 -11.86
N SER A 72 -29.20 -29.46 -12.02
CA SER A 72 -30.11 -29.49 -13.17
C SER A 72 -29.41 -29.14 -14.47
N LEU A 73 -28.49 -28.18 -14.48
CA LEU A 73 -27.61 -27.88 -15.62
C LEU A 73 -26.76 -29.11 -15.98
N ALA A 74 -26.17 -29.78 -14.97
CA ALA A 74 -25.35 -30.95 -15.21
C ALA A 74 -26.15 -32.10 -15.84
N ARG A 75 -27.41 -32.31 -15.35
CA ARG A 75 -28.33 -33.29 -15.97
C ARG A 75 -28.69 -32.93 -17.40
N ALA A 76 -28.99 -31.66 -17.67
CA ALA A 76 -29.29 -31.21 -19.03
C ALA A 76 -28.10 -31.41 -20.00
N LYS A 77 -26.87 -31.08 -19.58
CA LYS A 77 -25.65 -31.34 -20.35
C LYS A 77 -25.48 -32.84 -20.66
N LYS A 78 -25.61 -33.68 -19.61
CA LYS A 78 -25.50 -35.12 -19.76
C LYS A 78 -26.57 -35.70 -20.68
N GLY A 79 -27.83 -35.27 -20.55
CA GLY A 79 -28.93 -35.70 -21.39
C GLY A 79 -28.70 -35.36 -22.85
N LEU A 80 -28.18 -34.14 -23.14
CA LEU A 80 -27.82 -33.72 -24.49
C LEU A 80 -26.69 -34.59 -25.08
N GLU A 81 -25.66 -34.90 -24.31
CA GLU A 81 -24.56 -35.77 -24.73
C GLU A 81 -25.01 -37.21 -25.01
N GLN A 82 -25.93 -37.71 -24.15
CA GLN A 82 -26.51 -39.08 -24.30
C GLN A 82 -27.64 -39.17 -25.35
N LYS A 83 -27.95 -38.05 -26.02
CA LYS A 83 -29.02 -37.94 -27.01
C LYS A 83 -30.39 -38.38 -26.43
N GLU A 84 -30.67 -38.03 -25.20
CA GLU A 84 -31.98 -38.21 -24.56
C GLU A 84 -33.05 -37.37 -25.30
N GLU A 85 -34.32 -37.64 -25.01
CA GLU A 85 -35.44 -36.89 -25.57
C GLU A 85 -35.26 -35.38 -25.31
N VAL A 86 -35.42 -34.57 -26.36
CA VAL A 86 -35.28 -33.09 -26.27
C VAL A 86 -36.19 -32.50 -25.20
N SER A 87 -37.37 -33.06 -25.00
CA SER A 87 -38.34 -32.68 -23.96
C SER A 87 -37.79 -32.85 -22.58
N GLU A 88 -36.99 -33.89 -22.32
CA GLU A 88 -36.38 -34.17 -21.04
C GLU A 88 -35.22 -33.25 -20.73
N VAL A 89 -34.36 -33.01 -21.74
CA VAL A 89 -33.28 -32.03 -21.63
C VAL A 89 -33.83 -30.62 -21.35
N LEU A 90 -34.85 -30.16 -22.09
CA LEU A 90 -35.49 -28.87 -21.86
C LEU A 90 -36.21 -28.81 -20.50
N GLY A 91 -36.75 -29.95 -20.02
CA GLY A 91 -37.30 -30.08 -18.66
C GLY A 91 -36.28 -29.82 -17.57
N ASN A 92 -35.07 -30.41 -17.71
CA ASN A 92 -33.98 -30.18 -16.76
C ASN A 92 -33.50 -28.71 -16.80
N ILE A 93 -33.47 -28.05 -17.98
CA ILE A 93 -33.13 -26.64 -18.11
C ILE A 93 -34.18 -25.76 -17.42
N ALA A 94 -35.47 -26.00 -17.68
CA ALA A 94 -36.58 -25.28 -17.05
C ALA A 94 -36.56 -25.40 -15.52
N GLU A 95 -36.25 -26.61 -15.01
CA GLU A 95 -36.08 -26.86 -13.58
C GLU A 95 -34.90 -26.06 -13.03
N GLY A 96 -33.72 -26.05 -13.71
CA GLY A 96 -32.54 -25.28 -13.32
C GLY A 96 -32.81 -23.77 -13.27
N GLN A 97 -33.52 -23.23 -14.28
CA GLN A 97 -33.92 -21.81 -14.29
C GLN A 97 -34.86 -21.47 -13.12
N ALA A 98 -35.85 -22.32 -12.84
CA ALA A 98 -36.76 -22.11 -11.73
C ALA A 98 -36.05 -22.18 -10.38
N GLN A 99 -35.07 -23.09 -10.22
CA GLN A 99 -34.26 -23.25 -9.01
C GLN A 99 -33.34 -22.05 -8.85
N LEU A 100 -32.73 -21.54 -9.91
CA LEU A 100 -31.89 -20.33 -9.89
C LEU A 100 -32.72 -19.10 -9.49
N LYS A 101 -33.90 -18.95 -10.07
CA LYS A 101 -34.82 -17.87 -9.70
C LYS A 101 -35.21 -17.97 -8.21
N LYS A 102 -35.39 -19.17 -7.69
CA LYS A 102 -35.65 -19.37 -6.25
C LYS A 102 -34.45 -19.01 -5.41
N ALA A 103 -33.24 -19.34 -5.85
CA ALA A 103 -32.00 -18.90 -5.20
C ALA A 103 -31.91 -17.37 -5.15
N GLU A 104 -32.28 -16.66 -6.21
CA GLU A 104 -32.32 -15.19 -6.23
C GLU A 104 -33.31 -14.58 -5.23
N GLU A 105 -34.52 -15.17 -5.13
CA GLU A 105 -35.50 -14.75 -4.14
C GLU A 105 -34.98 -14.92 -2.71
N ILE A 106 -34.42 -16.07 -2.41
CA ILE A 106 -33.83 -16.37 -1.11
C ILE A 106 -32.64 -15.45 -0.82
N SER A 107 -31.75 -15.25 -1.81
CA SER A 107 -30.60 -14.39 -1.64
C SER A 107 -30.98 -12.96 -1.27
N ARG A 108 -32.09 -12.43 -1.77
CA ARG A 108 -32.62 -11.10 -1.37
C ARG A 108 -33.03 -11.10 0.10
N ILE A 109 -33.74 -12.13 0.56
CA ILE A 109 -34.09 -12.29 1.97
C ILE A 109 -32.84 -12.40 2.83
N THR A 110 -31.88 -13.22 2.42
CA THR A 110 -30.61 -13.41 3.12
C THR A 110 -29.82 -12.11 3.24
N ARG A 111 -29.73 -11.32 2.16
CA ARG A 111 -29.07 -9.99 2.18
C ARG A 111 -29.70 -9.03 3.15
N THR A 112 -31.02 -9.03 3.26
CA THR A 112 -31.74 -8.19 4.22
C THR A 112 -31.57 -8.69 5.65
N SER A 113 -31.75 -9.99 5.88
CA SER A 113 -31.71 -10.57 7.23
C SER A 113 -30.31 -10.61 7.83
N LEU A 114 -29.28 -10.80 7.00
CA LEU A 114 -27.87 -10.94 7.41
C LEU A 114 -26.98 -9.77 6.93
N ALA A 115 -27.56 -8.58 6.70
CA ALA A 115 -26.83 -7.43 6.15
C ALA A 115 -25.52 -7.14 6.91
N ASP A 116 -25.56 -7.13 8.24
CA ASP A 116 -24.38 -6.86 9.08
C ASP A 116 -23.35 -7.98 9.01
N VAL A 117 -23.79 -9.24 8.94
CA VAL A 117 -22.89 -10.39 8.80
C VAL A 117 -22.18 -10.34 7.44
N ILE A 118 -22.94 -10.08 6.38
CA ILE A 118 -22.40 -9.98 5.01
C ILE A 118 -21.37 -8.86 4.94
N LYS A 119 -21.70 -7.68 5.49
CA LYS A 119 -20.78 -6.54 5.56
C LYS A 119 -19.49 -6.90 6.30
N SER A 120 -19.59 -7.48 7.50
CA SER A 120 -18.42 -7.88 8.29
C SER A 120 -17.60 -8.97 7.61
N ARG A 121 -18.27 -9.94 6.94
CA ARG A 121 -17.63 -10.98 6.14
C ARG A 121 -16.86 -10.40 4.95
N ASP A 122 -17.45 -9.44 4.23
CA ASP A 122 -16.81 -8.81 3.08
C ASP A 122 -15.59 -7.97 3.51
N LEU A 123 -15.67 -7.26 4.64
CA LEU A 123 -14.53 -6.54 5.23
C LEU A 123 -13.42 -7.51 5.64
N ALA A 124 -13.75 -8.63 6.30
CA ALA A 124 -12.78 -9.66 6.65
C ALA A 124 -12.09 -10.25 5.39
N ARG A 125 -12.85 -10.46 4.31
CA ARG A 125 -12.29 -10.91 3.03
C ARG A 125 -11.35 -9.89 2.41
N GLN A 126 -11.72 -8.60 2.44
CA GLN A 126 -10.88 -7.51 1.95
C GLN A 126 -9.59 -7.35 2.76
N ALA A 127 -9.62 -7.69 4.05
CA ALA A 127 -8.45 -7.74 4.92
C ALA A 127 -7.64 -9.05 4.80
N ASP A 128 -7.94 -9.90 3.82
CA ASP A 128 -7.25 -11.18 3.61
C ASP A 128 -7.35 -12.16 4.81
N ALA A 129 -8.44 -12.08 5.58
CA ALA A 129 -8.66 -12.94 6.75
C ALA A 129 -8.65 -14.45 6.41
N ALA A 130 -8.79 -14.82 5.14
CA ALA A 130 -8.64 -16.21 4.67
C ALA A 130 -7.25 -16.80 5.05
N LYS A 131 -6.22 -15.98 5.16
CA LYS A 131 -4.88 -16.38 5.62
C LYS A 131 -4.84 -16.85 7.07
N LEU A 132 -5.86 -16.56 7.86
CA LEU A 132 -6.01 -17.06 9.24
C LEU A 132 -6.44 -18.54 9.31
N GLY A 133 -6.67 -19.18 8.14
CA GLY A 133 -6.85 -20.63 8.02
C GLY A 133 -8.12 -21.13 8.68
N TYR A 134 -7.97 -22.01 9.67
CA TYR A 134 -9.06 -22.73 10.31
C TYR A 134 -10.16 -21.82 10.89
N ASP A 135 -9.78 -20.74 11.56
CA ASP A 135 -10.73 -19.81 12.18
C ASP A 135 -11.64 -19.15 11.14
N TYR A 136 -11.07 -18.74 10.02
CA TYR A 136 -11.84 -18.14 8.92
C TYR A 136 -12.75 -19.19 8.26
N THR A 137 -12.25 -20.39 8.02
CA THR A 137 -13.03 -21.48 7.44
C THR A 137 -14.24 -21.84 8.32
N ASN A 138 -14.07 -21.86 9.64
CA ASN A 138 -15.17 -22.09 10.58
C ASN A 138 -16.23 -20.99 10.51
N ALA A 139 -15.82 -19.72 10.40
CA ALA A 139 -16.74 -18.62 10.25
C ALA A 139 -17.53 -18.70 8.93
N GLU A 140 -16.89 -19.10 7.82
CA GLU A 140 -17.55 -19.35 6.54
C GLU A 140 -18.56 -20.51 6.63
N GLN A 141 -18.23 -21.60 7.33
CA GLN A 141 -19.16 -22.71 7.58
C GLN A 141 -20.35 -22.27 8.44
N ALA A 142 -20.11 -21.45 9.46
CA ALA A 142 -21.19 -20.88 10.26
C ALA A 142 -22.09 -19.97 9.42
N PHE A 143 -21.51 -19.17 8.51
CA PHE A 143 -22.25 -18.34 7.56
C PHE A 143 -23.15 -19.20 6.65
N LEU A 144 -22.60 -20.27 6.07
CA LEU A 144 -23.38 -21.23 5.28
C LEU A 144 -24.50 -21.89 6.09
N SER A 145 -24.29 -22.11 7.38
CA SER A 145 -25.34 -22.68 8.26
C SER A 145 -26.48 -21.69 8.46
N LEU A 146 -26.18 -20.39 8.62
CA LEU A 146 -27.20 -19.34 8.71
C LEU A 146 -27.96 -19.18 7.40
N THR A 147 -27.30 -19.16 6.26
CA THR A 147 -27.96 -19.02 4.96
C THR A 147 -28.85 -20.20 4.67
N LYS A 148 -28.42 -21.44 5.00
CA LYS A 148 -29.26 -22.65 4.92
C LYS A 148 -30.46 -22.61 5.87
N SER A 149 -30.37 -21.99 7.05
CA SER A 149 -31.51 -21.83 7.95
C SER A 149 -32.58 -20.90 7.34
N ILE A 150 -32.14 -19.81 6.70
CA ILE A 150 -33.04 -18.91 5.96
C ILE A 150 -33.72 -19.63 4.80
N GLU A 151 -33.01 -20.45 4.05
CA GLU A 151 -33.57 -21.26 2.97
C GLU A 151 -34.71 -22.21 3.45
N ARG A 152 -34.59 -22.72 4.67
CA ARG A 152 -35.60 -23.57 5.32
C ARG A 152 -36.73 -22.79 5.99
N GLY A 153 -36.65 -21.43 5.99
CA GLY A 153 -37.62 -20.58 6.67
C GLY A 153 -37.38 -20.43 8.17
N ASP A 154 -36.30 -20.95 8.71
CA ASP A 154 -35.91 -20.80 10.12
C ASP A 154 -35.23 -19.48 10.37
N LEU A 155 -35.98 -18.40 10.30
CA LEU A 155 -35.49 -17.04 10.55
C LEU A 155 -35.12 -16.83 12.02
N ALA A 156 -35.74 -17.55 12.95
CA ALA A 156 -35.47 -17.45 14.39
C ALA A 156 -34.04 -17.90 14.70
N TYR A 157 -33.58 -18.99 14.08
CA TYR A 157 -32.20 -19.43 14.22
C TYR A 157 -31.21 -18.41 13.67
N ALA A 158 -31.48 -17.86 12.47
CA ALA A 158 -30.64 -16.85 11.86
C ALA A 158 -30.56 -15.60 12.74
N GLU A 159 -31.69 -15.10 13.23
CA GLU A 159 -31.76 -13.92 14.10
C GLU A 159 -30.95 -14.10 15.38
N LYS A 160 -31.06 -15.28 16.01
CA LYS A 160 -30.34 -15.62 17.25
C LYS A 160 -28.83 -15.61 17.08
N HIS A 161 -28.30 -16.03 15.93
CA HIS A 161 -26.86 -16.27 15.73
C HIS A 161 -26.15 -15.21 14.90
N LYS A 162 -26.88 -14.35 14.17
CA LYS A 162 -26.28 -13.36 13.27
C LYS A 162 -25.32 -12.39 13.96
N ALA A 163 -25.67 -11.89 15.16
CA ALA A 163 -24.85 -10.91 15.86
C ALA A 163 -23.50 -11.50 16.29
N ALA A 164 -23.50 -12.73 16.83
CA ALA A 164 -22.27 -13.41 17.21
C ALA A 164 -21.36 -13.70 16.00
N LEU A 165 -21.95 -14.09 14.86
CA LEU A 165 -21.18 -14.35 13.66
C LEU A 165 -20.61 -13.06 13.02
N ALA A 166 -21.37 -11.95 13.04
CA ALA A 166 -20.87 -10.66 12.60
C ALA A 166 -19.66 -10.22 13.42
N GLU A 167 -19.69 -10.42 14.74
CA GLU A 167 -18.57 -10.12 15.64
C GLU A 167 -17.37 -11.04 15.37
N THR A 168 -17.61 -12.32 15.08
CA THR A 168 -16.54 -13.24 14.66
C THR A 168 -15.81 -12.72 13.42
N PHE A 169 -16.54 -12.29 12.38
CA PHE A 169 -15.91 -11.74 11.17
C PHE A 169 -15.18 -10.43 11.45
N ARG A 170 -15.69 -9.52 12.30
CA ARG A 170 -14.96 -8.31 12.72
C ARG A 170 -13.66 -8.63 13.46
N SER A 171 -13.70 -9.65 14.34
CA SER A 171 -12.50 -10.12 15.02
C SER A 171 -11.47 -10.70 14.04
N LEU A 172 -11.93 -11.46 13.05
CA LEU A 172 -11.06 -12.01 12.00
C LEU A 172 -10.48 -10.91 11.12
N GLU A 173 -11.26 -9.92 10.74
CA GLU A 173 -10.80 -8.73 10.01
C GLU A 173 -9.67 -8.02 10.79
N LEU A 174 -9.92 -7.68 12.05
CA LEU A 174 -8.94 -7.00 12.88
C LEU A 174 -7.65 -7.82 13.07
N ARG A 175 -7.79 -9.13 13.27
CA ARG A 175 -6.63 -10.05 13.37
C ARG A 175 -5.84 -10.09 12.07
N ALA A 176 -6.51 -10.13 10.92
CA ALA A 176 -5.85 -10.13 9.62
C ALA A 176 -5.07 -8.81 9.40
N ILE A 177 -5.71 -7.67 9.65
CA ILE A 177 -5.06 -6.35 9.60
C ILE A 177 -3.83 -6.31 10.50
N LYS A 178 -3.93 -6.77 11.76
CA LYS A 178 -2.81 -6.81 12.70
C LYS A 178 -1.70 -7.76 12.25
N THR A 179 -2.04 -8.89 11.68
CA THR A 179 -1.06 -9.86 11.18
C THR A 179 -0.29 -9.31 10.01
N GLU A 180 -0.96 -8.66 9.07
CA GLU A 180 -0.34 -7.99 7.94
C GLU A 180 0.55 -6.83 8.37
N THR A 181 0.03 -5.97 9.26
CA THR A 181 0.70 -4.71 9.62
C THR A 181 1.83 -4.90 10.64
N LEU A 182 1.66 -5.81 11.62
CA LEU A 182 2.58 -6.00 12.73
C LEU A 182 3.32 -7.35 12.73
N GLY A 183 3.09 -8.20 11.74
CA GLY A 183 3.65 -9.56 11.73
C GLY A 183 5.17 -9.57 11.82
N GLU A 184 5.85 -8.71 11.07
CA GLU A 184 7.31 -8.61 11.09
C GLU A 184 7.84 -8.06 12.43
N VAL A 185 7.15 -7.07 13.01
CA VAL A 185 7.52 -6.52 14.32
C VAL A 185 7.45 -7.59 15.41
N ARG A 186 6.35 -8.37 15.41
CA ARG A 186 6.15 -9.48 16.36
C ARG A 186 7.23 -10.54 16.19
N ARG A 187 7.55 -10.91 14.95
CA ARG A 187 8.61 -11.86 14.64
C ARG A 187 9.96 -11.40 15.19
N LEU A 188 10.30 -10.12 15.02
CA LEU A 188 11.55 -9.55 15.55
C LEU A 188 11.59 -9.54 17.08
N ILE A 189 10.49 -9.19 17.75
CA ILE A 189 10.40 -9.23 19.23
C ILE A 189 10.56 -10.68 19.72
N GLU A 190 9.86 -11.64 19.13
CA GLU A 190 10.00 -13.06 19.46
C GLU A 190 11.44 -13.57 19.20
N GLN A 191 12.05 -13.17 18.10
CA GLN A 191 13.43 -13.48 17.81
C GLN A 191 14.38 -12.91 18.88
N ALA A 192 14.12 -11.68 19.36
CA ALA A 192 14.93 -11.04 20.41
C ALA A 192 14.82 -11.79 21.75
N GLU A 193 13.64 -12.28 22.09
CA GLU A 193 13.39 -13.12 23.25
C GLU A 193 14.16 -14.45 23.16
N ASN A 194 14.02 -15.15 22.02
CA ASN A 194 14.64 -16.45 21.77
C ASN A 194 16.18 -16.38 21.70
N SER A 195 16.75 -15.30 21.19
CA SER A 195 18.19 -15.08 21.08
C SER A 195 18.82 -14.38 22.29
N ARG A 196 18.07 -14.19 23.37
CA ARG A 196 18.50 -13.51 24.61
C ARG A 196 18.91 -12.05 24.44
N VAL A 197 18.58 -11.43 23.31
CA VAL A 197 18.84 -10.00 23.03
C VAL A 197 18.19 -9.11 24.09
N GLU A 198 17.04 -9.53 24.63
CA GLU A 198 16.39 -8.88 25.77
C GLU A 198 17.30 -8.70 27.01
N LYS A 199 18.23 -9.66 27.24
CA LYS A 199 19.17 -9.62 28.38
C LYS A 199 20.36 -8.71 28.10
N ILE A 200 20.75 -8.59 26.85
CA ILE A 200 21.88 -7.76 26.41
C ILE A 200 21.45 -6.28 26.38
N ALA A 201 20.27 -5.99 25.83
CA ALA A 201 19.74 -4.64 25.62
C ALA A 201 18.33 -4.45 26.23
N PRO A 202 18.13 -4.62 27.56
CA PRO A 202 16.81 -4.66 28.18
C PRO A 202 16.02 -3.35 28.02
N ARG A 203 16.69 -2.19 28.04
CA ARG A 203 16.02 -0.89 27.82
C ARG A 203 15.50 -0.76 26.39
N SER A 204 16.31 -1.13 25.40
CA SER A 204 15.91 -1.08 23.99
C SER A 204 14.81 -2.11 23.70
N PHE A 205 14.86 -3.29 24.31
CA PHE A 205 13.81 -4.29 24.23
C PHE A 205 12.48 -3.75 24.78
N LYS A 206 12.49 -3.13 25.96
CA LYS A 206 11.30 -2.50 26.54
C LYS A 206 10.69 -1.42 25.64
N ILE A 207 11.54 -0.61 25.00
CA ILE A 207 11.09 0.43 24.07
C ILE A 207 10.42 -0.22 22.85
N ALA A 208 11.02 -1.26 22.26
CA ALA A 208 10.45 -1.96 21.11
C ALA A 208 9.11 -2.63 21.45
N GLN A 209 9.01 -3.30 22.62
CA GLN A 209 7.74 -3.86 23.11
C GLN A 209 6.66 -2.80 23.31
N ASN A 210 7.02 -1.65 23.89
CA ASN A 210 6.08 -0.56 24.11
C ASN A 210 5.56 -0.02 22.74
N LYS A 211 6.44 0.14 21.77
CA LYS A 211 6.05 0.59 20.43
C LYS A 211 5.16 -0.41 19.69
N LEU A 212 5.43 -1.69 19.81
CA LEU A 212 4.52 -2.74 19.32
C LEU A 212 3.15 -2.65 20.01
N SER A 213 3.12 -2.48 21.34
CA SER A 213 1.88 -2.35 22.10
C SER A 213 1.08 -1.09 21.72
N GLU A 214 1.75 0.06 21.54
CA GLU A 214 1.14 1.31 21.06
C GLU A 214 0.52 1.12 19.67
N ALA A 215 1.24 0.49 18.73
CA ALA A 215 0.76 0.23 17.39
C ALA A 215 -0.42 -0.76 17.39
N ASP A 216 -0.36 -1.83 18.19
CA ASP A 216 -1.42 -2.81 18.33
C ASP A 216 -2.72 -2.19 18.89
N ALA A 217 -2.57 -1.35 19.93
CA ALA A 217 -3.70 -0.62 20.51
C ALA A 217 -4.32 0.37 19.53
N PHE A 218 -3.48 1.10 18.78
CA PHE A 218 -3.97 2.03 17.76
C PHE A 218 -4.76 1.31 16.66
N ILE A 219 -4.23 0.22 16.10
CA ILE A 219 -4.91 -0.59 15.07
C ILE A 219 -6.24 -1.13 15.60
N THR A 220 -6.30 -1.51 16.88
CA THR A 220 -7.55 -1.97 17.50
C THR A 220 -8.63 -0.90 17.52
N GLN A 221 -8.25 0.35 17.80
CA GLN A 221 -9.16 1.49 17.91
C GLN A 221 -9.49 2.10 16.54
N HIS A 222 -8.55 2.06 15.60
CA HIS A 222 -8.61 2.75 14.32
C HIS A 222 -8.22 1.83 13.14
N PRO A 223 -8.94 0.70 12.91
CA PRO A 223 -8.54 -0.32 11.92
C PRO A 223 -8.60 0.15 10.46
N TYR A 224 -9.14 1.32 10.18
CA TYR A 224 -9.31 1.88 8.84
C TYR A 224 -8.43 3.11 8.55
N GLU A 225 -7.66 3.59 9.53
CA GLU A 225 -6.74 4.72 9.37
C GLU A 225 -5.37 4.24 8.87
N LYS A 226 -5.32 3.78 7.61
CA LYS A 226 -4.17 3.08 7.01
C LYS A 226 -2.85 3.83 7.16
N GLU A 227 -2.80 5.12 6.84
CA GLU A 227 -1.55 5.90 6.93
C GLU A 227 -0.99 5.92 8.35
N MET A 228 -1.83 6.20 9.34
CA MET A 228 -1.39 6.26 10.73
C MET A 228 -1.04 4.87 11.27
N MET A 229 -1.77 3.82 10.86
CA MET A 229 -1.43 2.43 11.17
C MET A 229 -0.04 2.07 10.65
N HIS A 230 0.26 2.38 9.39
CA HIS A 230 1.59 2.14 8.80
C HIS A 230 2.67 2.97 9.48
N GLN A 231 2.39 4.23 9.82
CA GLN A 231 3.34 5.06 10.56
C GLN A 231 3.69 4.41 11.91
N LYS A 232 2.68 4.01 12.71
CA LYS A 232 2.88 3.35 14.00
C LYS A 232 3.61 2.01 13.88
N ALA A 233 3.25 1.22 12.87
CA ALA A 233 3.94 -0.04 12.59
C ALA A 233 5.41 0.18 12.19
N ASN A 234 5.70 1.18 11.37
CA ASN A 234 7.06 1.52 10.98
C ASN A 234 7.89 2.03 12.16
N GLU A 235 7.30 2.84 13.07
CA GLU A 235 7.97 3.23 14.31
C GLU A 235 8.35 2.01 15.16
N ALA A 236 7.40 1.05 15.32
CA ALA A 236 7.63 -0.17 16.05
C ALA A 236 8.68 -1.07 15.37
N LEU A 237 8.63 -1.17 14.04
CA LEU A 237 9.59 -1.92 13.22
C LEU A 237 11.00 -1.34 13.38
N PHE A 238 11.14 -0.03 13.25
CA PHE A 238 12.42 0.66 13.44
C PHE A 238 13.01 0.39 14.83
N MET A 239 12.20 0.49 15.88
CA MET A 239 12.69 0.23 17.24
C MET A 239 13.05 -1.24 17.46
N SER A 240 12.36 -2.17 16.81
CA SER A 240 12.67 -3.60 16.86
C SER A 240 13.97 -3.93 16.11
N GLN A 241 14.20 -3.32 14.96
CA GLN A 241 15.48 -3.46 14.23
C GLN A 241 16.64 -2.82 15.01
N ARG A 242 16.43 -1.59 15.53
CA ARG A 242 17.40 -0.89 16.35
C ARG A 242 17.81 -1.69 17.59
N LEU A 243 16.90 -2.47 18.16
CA LEU A 243 17.19 -3.33 19.31
C LEU A 243 18.35 -4.29 19.02
N PHE A 244 18.35 -4.96 17.86
CA PHE A 244 19.42 -5.87 17.46
C PHE A 244 20.75 -5.15 17.27
N GLU A 245 20.73 -3.97 16.65
CA GLU A 245 21.94 -3.17 16.47
C GLU A 245 22.53 -2.73 17.83
N VAL A 246 21.67 -2.30 18.77
CA VAL A 246 22.12 -1.93 20.12
C VAL A 246 22.69 -3.14 20.86
N ALA A 247 22.08 -4.33 20.69
CA ALA A 247 22.59 -5.54 21.31
C ALA A 247 23.96 -5.96 20.74
N ASP A 248 24.09 -5.96 19.42
CA ASP A 248 25.36 -6.27 18.73
C ASP A 248 26.49 -5.31 19.17
N GLN A 249 26.21 -4.00 19.19
CA GLN A 249 27.18 -3.02 19.66
C GLN A 249 27.52 -3.21 21.16
N SER A 250 26.52 -3.55 21.98
CA SER A 250 26.74 -3.79 23.39
C SER A 250 27.62 -5.02 23.65
N GLU A 251 27.47 -6.08 22.85
CA GLU A 251 28.34 -7.24 22.92
C GLU A 251 29.77 -6.90 22.49
N LYS A 252 29.95 -6.15 21.39
CA LYS A 252 31.27 -5.68 20.97
C LYS A 252 31.97 -4.87 22.02
N PHE A 253 31.26 -3.94 22.67
CA PHE A 253 31.82 -3.11 23.75
C PHE A 253 32.16 -3.89 25.01
N LYS A 254 31.45 -4.99 25.29
CA LYS A 254 31.71 -5.83 26.45
C LYS A 254 33.14 -6.41 26.43
N ASP A 255 33.66 -6.71 25.26
CA ASP A 255 34.98 -7.32 25.08
C ASP A 255 36.11 -6.28 24.92
N MET A 256 35.75 -4.99 24.75
CA MET A 256 36.70 -3.88 24.65
C MET A 256 37.15 -3.41 26.04
N LYS A 257 38.40 -3.02 26.14
CA LYS A 257 38.89 -2.34 27.34
C LYS A 257 38.32 -0.91 27.43
N PRO A 258 38.16 -0.33 28.62
CA PRO A 258 37.64 1.02 28.78
C PRO A 258 38.34 2.08 27.91
N GLU A 259 39.67 2.02 27.79
CA GLU A 259 40.44 2.92 26.94
C GLU A 259 40.12 2.74 25.47
N GLU A 260 40.01 1.49 25.01
CA GLU A 260 39.66 1.17 23.60
C GLU A 260 38.26 1.70 23.22
N THR A 261 37.29 1.56 24.13
CA THR A 261 35.96 2.11 23.96
C THR A 261 35.97 3.64 23.89
N THR A 262 36.79 4.28 24.76
CA THR A 262 36.98 5.72 24.77
C THR A 262 37.60 6.22 23.46
N LEU A 263 38.71 5.59 23.01
CA LEU A 263 39.39 5.94 21.79
C LEU A 263 38.49 5.69 20.54
N TRP A 264 37.67 4.65 20.56
CA TRP A 264 36.71 4.40 19.51
C TRP A 264 35.67 5.51 19.39
N MET A 265 35.11 5.98 20.51
CA MET A 265 34.18 7.09 20.54
C MET A 265 34.86 8.41 20.07
N GLU A 266 36.07 8.66 20.58
CA GLU A 266 36.88 9.83 20.19
C GLU A 266 37.14 9.86 18.69
N ASN A 267 37.49 8.71 18.10
CA ASN A 267 37.74 8.62 16.67
C ASN A 267 36.49 8.96 15.84
N ILE A 268 35.30 8.48 16.24
CA ILE A 268 34.05 8.84 15.56
C ILE A 268 33.80 10.35 15.59
N LEU A 269 33.95 10.98 16.77
CA LEU A 269 33.76 12.41 16.89
C LEU A 269 34.79 13.19 16.08
N TYR A 270 36.04 12.73 16.06
CA TYR A 270 37.13 13.34 15.30
C TYR A 270 36.91 13.25 13.78
N GLU A 271 36.45 12.10 13.29
CA GLU A 271 36.13 11.95 11.85
C GLU A 271 35.05 12.93 11.43
N ILE A 272 34.01 13.12 12.24
CA ILE A 272 32.95 14.10 11.98
C ILE A 272 33.51 15.52 12.02
N THR A 273 34.30 15.83 13.04
CA THR A 273 34.95 17.17 13.23
C THR A 273 35.84 17.51 12.03
N ALA A 274 36.65 16.55 11.57
CA ALA A 274 37.53 16.74 10.41
C ALA A 274 36.73 16.98 9.11
N LYS A 275 35.62 16.25 8.91
CA LYS A 275 34.74 16.46 7.73
C LYS A 275 34.03 17.81 7.73
N LEU A 276 33.74 18.35 8.90
CA LEU A 276 33.17 19.69 9.06
C LEU A 276 34.20 20.80 8.98
N ALA A 277 35.50 20.48 8.87
CA ALA A 277 36.61 21.43 9.03
C ALA A 277 36.49 22.25 10.34
N ALA A 278 35.90 21.64 11.38
CA ALA A 278 35.75 22.28 12.68
C ALA A 278 37.03 22.11 13.50
N THR A 279 37.17 22.92 14.57
CA THR A 279 38.34 22.87 15.45
C THR A 279 38.45 21.53 16.14
N ASP A 280 39.62 20.90 16.14
CA ASP A 280 39.93 19.69 16.89
C ASP A 280 39.83 19.97 18.40
N MET A 281 38.87 19.29 19.06
CA MET A 281 38.55 19.46 20.46
C MET A 281 38.79 18.17 21.28
N ARG A 282 39.64 17.24 20.80
CA ARG A 282 39.91 15.97 21.47
C ARG A 282 40.52 16.14 22.88
N ASN A 283 41.05 17.28 23.22
CA ASN A 283 41.50 17.66 24.56
C ASN A 283 40.36 18.14 25.50
N GLN A 284 39.10 18.09 25.03
CA GLN A 284 37.92 18.50 25.81
C GLN A 284 36.99 17.30 26.08
N PRO A 285 36.11 17.39 27.10
CA PRO A 285 35.06 16.39 27.32
C PRO A 285 34.18 16.17 26.09
N TYR A 286 33.62 14.96 25.92
CA TYR A 286 32.78 14.58 24.76
C TYR A 286 31.60 15.52 24.56
N GLU A 287 30.98 16.01 25.64
CA GLU A 287 29.85 16.94 25.58
C GLU A 287 30.27 18.25 24.86
N ILE A 288 31.48 18.71 25.08
CA ILE A 288 32.04 19.91 24.44
C ILE A 288 32.37 19.63 22.97
N GLN A 289 32.96 18.46 22.68
CA GLN A 289 33.23 18.04 21.30
C GLN A 289 31.94 17.94 20.48
N VAL A 290 30.89 17.29 21.02
CA VAL A 290 29.57 17.19 20.38
C VAL A 290 28.95 18.56 20.20
N LYS A 291 29.03 19.46 21.18
CA LYS A 291 28.52 20.84 21.07
C LYS A 291 29.22 21.63 19.96
N ASN A 292 30.54 21.46 19.81
CA ASN A 292 31.32 22.09 18.73
C ASN A 292 30.86 21.56 17.35
N ILE A 293 30.68 20.26 17.21
CA ILE A 293 30.16 19.61 15.99
C ILE A 293 28.78 20.17 15.64
N LEU A 294 27.84 20.17 16.60
CA LEU A 294 26.49 20.69 16.39
C LEU A 294 26.51 22.18 15.99
N GLY A 295 27.32 22.99 16.67
CA GLY A 295 27.49 24.41 16.33
C GLY A 295 28.00 24.61 14.91
N SER A 296 28.96 23.79 14.47
CA SER A 296 29.49 23.82 13.11
C SER A 296 28.43 23.43 12.06
N ILE A 297 27.62 22.40 12.37
CA ILE A 297 26.49 21.98 11.52
C ILE A 297 25.45 23.08 11.41
N ASP A 298 25.08 23.71 12.54
CA ASP A 298 24.12 24.82 12.56
C ASP A 298 24.61 26.01 11.73
N SER A 299 25.91 26.35 11.82
CA SER A 299 26.51 27.38 11.00
C SER A 299 26.43 27.08 9.52
N LEU A 300 26.84 25.87 9.12
CA LEU A 300 26.76 25.44 7.73
C LEU A 300 25.32 25.41 7.20
N GLN A 301 24.35 25.03 8.03
CA GLN A 301 22.94 25.07 7.65
C GLN A 301 22.43 26.50 7.42
N LYS A 302 22.82 27.44 8.28
CA LYS A 302 22.50 28.89 8.15
C LYS A 302 23.13 29.48 6.91
N ASP A 303 24.41 29.20 6.67
CA ASP A 303 25.11 29.69 5.47
C ASP A 303 24.47 29.13 4.20
N ARG A 304 24.11 27.85 4.19
CA ARG A 304 23.40 27.23 3.08
C ARG A 304 22.05 27.91 2.82
N GLN A 305 21.28 28.17 3.88
CA GLN A 305 19.98 28.82 3.75
C GLN A 305 20.16 30.26 3.19
N PHE A 306 21.13 31.00 3.73
CA PHE A 306 21.45 32.33 3.24
C PHE A 306 21.82 32.33 1.74
N MET A 307 22.69 31.41 1.32
CA MET A 307 23.08 31.26 -0.09
C MET A 307 21.88 30.89 -0.97
N PHE A 308 21.00 30.01 -0.49
CA PHE A 308 19.77 29.66 -1.22
C PHE A 308 18.87 30.89 -1.45
N ASP A 309 18.62 31.66 -0.39
CA ASP A 309 17.79 32.85 -0.47
C ASP A 309 18.42 33.92 -1.38
N LYS A 310 19.77 34.06 -1.33
CA LYS A 310 20.51 34.96 -2.22
C LYS A 310 20.38 34.54 -3.68
N VAL A 311 20.51 33.25 -3.98
CA VAL A 311 20.33 32.71 -5.34
C VAL A 311 18.90 32.95 -5.83
N LYS A 312 17.90 32.76 -4.97
CA LYS A 312 16.49 33.01 -5.29
C LYS A 312 16.25 34.48 -5.65
N THR A 313 16.80 35.39 -4.86
CA THR A 313 16.71 36.85 -5.11
C THR A 313 17.38 37.24 -6.44
N LEU A 314 18.60 36.74 -6.67
CA LEU A 314 19.32 37.02 -7.91
C LEU A 314 18.60 36.51 -9.17
N LYS A 315 17.94 35.32 -9.06
CA LYS A 315 17.12 34.81 -10.16
C LYS A 315 15.93 35.73 -10.46
N SER A 316 15.24 36.22 -9.43
CA SER A 316 14.14 37.16 -9.60
C SER A 316 14.60 38.49 -10.24
N GLU A 317 15.77 39.00 -9.82
CA GLU A 317 16.37 40.19 -10.42
C GLU A 317 16.70 39.98 -11.91
N ILE A 318 17.30 38.82 -12.26
CA ILE A 318 17.61 38.47 -13.66
C ILE A 318 16.30 38.39 -14.50
N GLU A 319 15.25 37.77 -13.97
CA GLU A 319 13.95 37.69 -14.67
C GLU A 319 13.37 39.10 -14.91
N THR A 320 13.42 39.96 -13.90
CA THR A 320 12.98 41.37 -14.00
C THR A 320 13.77 42.11 -15.07
N LYS A 321 15.10 41.95 -15.06
CA LYS A 321 15.99 42.58 -16.07
C LYS A 321 15.72 42.06 -17.48
N ASN A 322 15.51 40.75 -17.64
CA ASN A 322 15.17 40.17 -18.94
C ASN A 322 13.81 40.67 -19.47
N SER A 323 12.82 40.84 -18.58
CA SER A 323 11.54 41.46 -18.95
C SER A 323 11.70 42.89 -19.40
N GLN A 324 12.51 43.70 -18.68
CA GLN A 324 12.80 45.09 -19.05
C GLN A 324 13.53 45.19 -20.40
N ILE A 325 14.49 44.29 -20.67
CA ILE A 325 15.20 44.23 -21.96
C ILE A 325 14.25 43.89 -23.10
N ALA A 326 13.32 42.92 -22.89
CA ALA A 326 12.34 42.53 -23.90
C ALA A 326 11.37 43.68 -24.24
N ASP A 327 10.92 44.44 -23.24
CA ASP A 327 10.06 45.61 -23.43
C ASP A 327 10.79 46.71 -24.20
N LEU A 328 12.08 46.96 -23.89
CA LEU A 328 12.91 47.97 -24.56
C LEU A 328 13.23 47.62 -26.04
N GLU A 329 13.28 46.33 -26.36
CA GLU A 329 13.53 45.83 -27.72
C GLU A 329 12.30 45.94 -28.65
N GLY A 330 11.12 46.36 -28.16
CA GLY A 330 9.92 46.61 -28.95
C GLY A 330 9.39 45.37 -29.70
N LYS A 331 9.64 44.17 -29.16
CA LYS A 331 9.23 42.89 -29.80
C LYS A 331 7.75 42.61 -29.58
N THR A 332 7.10 42.06 -30.60
CA THR A 332 5.71 41.62 -30.49
C THR A 332 5.57 40.46 -29.48
N ARG A 333 4.41 40.39 -28.84
CA ARG A 333 4.11 39.36 -27.80
C ARG A 333 4.41 37.95 -28.29
N GLU A 334 4.22 37.70 -29.56
CA GLU A 334 4.45 36.39 -30.21
C GLU A 334 5.95 36.06 -30.34
N GLN A 335 6.78 37.00 -30.70
CA GLN A 335 8.24 36.86 -30.75
C GLN A 335 8.82 36.67 -29.35
N GLN A 336 8.22 37.32 -28.35
CA GLN A 336 8.61 37.21 -26.95
C GLN A 336 8.35 35.80 -26.41
N ILE A 337 7.17 35.24 -26.68
CA ILE A 337 6.82 33.86 -26.29
C ILE A 337 7.77 32.85 -26.94
N VAL A 338 8.05 32.99 -28.22
CA VAL A 338 9.00 32.11 -28.95
C VAL A 338 10.41 32.19 -28.38
N LYS A 339 10.89 33.43 -28.06
CA LYS A 339 12.21 33.66 -27.47
C LYS A 339 12.32 33.06 -26.07
N GLU A 340 11.29 33.24 -25.23
CA GLU A 340 11.24 32.69 -23.88
C GLU A 340 11.21 31.14 -23.90
N ARG A 341 10.41 30.56 -24.79
CA ARG A 341 10.37 29.10 -25.01
C ARG A 341 11.74 28.56 -25.45
N LEU A 342 12.37 29.20 -26.41
CA LEU A 342 13.69 28.82 -26.91
C LEU A 342 14.77 28.98 -25.83
N ALA A 343 14.70 30.06 -25.03
CA ALA A 343 15.60 30.27 -23.91
C ALA A 343 15.40 29.20 -22.79
N ALA A 344 14.17 28.88 -22.48
CA ALA A 344 13.84 27.81 -21.52
C ALA A 344 14.35 26.44 -22.00
N GLU A 345 14.17 26.14 -23.28
CA GLU A 345 14.66 24.88 -23.89
C GLU A 345 16.20 24.83 -23.88
N LYS A 346 16.88 25.92 -24.28
CA LYS A 346 18.34 26.00 -24.21
C LYS A 346 18.84 25.83 -22.78
N ARG A 347 18.20 26.50 -21.82
CA ARG A 347 18.55 26.38 -20.40
C ARG A 347 18.36 24.96 -19.90
N PHE A 348 17.23 24.31 -20.21
CA PHE A 348 16.99 22.93 -19.85
C PHE A 348 18.07 22.00 -20.46
N ASN A 349 18.44 22.22 -21.71
CA ASN A 349 19.51 21.47 -22.37
C ASN A 349 20.89 21.65 -21.71
N GLN A 350 21.22 22.86 -21.27
CA GLN A 350 22.45 23.10 -20.53
C GLN A 350 22.45 22.42 -19.17
N LEU A 351 21.37 22.56 -18.39
CA LEU A 351 21.23 21.90 -17.09
C LEU A 351 21.23 20.37 -17.22
N PHE A 352 20.65 19.84 -18.30
CA PHE A 352 20.69 18.41 -18.61
C PHE A 352 22.14 17.91 -18.78
N ILE A 353 22.93 18.61 -19.60
CA ILE A 353 24.35 18.25 -19.83
C ILE A 353 25.16 18.36 -18.53
N GLU A 354 24.91 19.41 -17.74
CA GLU A 354 25.56 19.56 -16.44
C GLU A 354 25.26 18.39 -15.51
N VAL A 355 24.00 17.99 -15.38
CA VAL A 355 23.62 16.84 -14.57
C VAL A 355 24.16 15.53 -15.15
N GLN A 356 24.12 15.34 -16.45
CA GLN A 356 24.64 14.14 -17.09
C GLN A 356 26.13 13.95 -16.79
N ASN A 357 26.92 15.02 -16.75
CA ASN A 357 28.34 14.99 -16.45
C ASN A 357 28.67 14.69 -14.97
N LEU A 358 27.70 14.74 -14.06
CA LEU A 358 27.91 14.37 -12.65
C LEU A 358 28.03 12.85 -12.44
N PHE A 359 27.50 12.06 -13.37
CA PHE A 359 27.41 10.61 -13.21
C PHE A 359 28.29 9.89 -14.22
N SER A 360 28.99 8.87 -13.75
CA SER A 360 29.58 7.88 -14.64
C SER A 360 28.50 6.91 -15.18
N PRO A 361 28.71 6.28 -16.34
CA PRO A 361 27.76 5.30 -16.90
C PRO A 361 27.42 4.13 -15.98
N ASP A 362 28.31 3.81 -15.05
CA ASP A 362 28.10 2.74 -14.06
C ASP A 362 27.26 3.18 -12.87
N GLU A 363 27.26 4.48 -12.53
CA GLU A 363 26.50 5.02 -11.42
C GLU A 363 25.04 5.24 -11.78
N ALA A 364 24.79 5.90 -12.91
CA ALA A 364 23.42 6.23 -13.35
C ALA A 364 23.33 6.41 -14.86
N GLU A 365 22.13 6.23 -15.38
CA GLU A 365 21.71 6.62 -16.71
C GLU A 365 20.87 7.89 -16.63
N VAL A 366 21.31 8.97 -17.30
CA VAL A 366 20.62 10.27 -17.29
C VAL A 366 20.06 10.53 -18.67
N TYR A 367 18.74 10.68 -18.76
CA TYR A 367 18.07 10.92 -20.04
C TYR A 367 16.85 11.84 -19.88
N LYS A 368 16.38 12.37 -21.02
CA LYS A 368 15.19 13.23 -21.10
C LYS A 368 13.94 12.40 -21.38
N LYS A 369 12.86 12.72 -20.69
CA LYS A 369 11.52 12.18 -20.97
C LYS A 369 10.52 13.32 -21.01
N GLY A 370 10.22 13.81 -22.23
CA GLY A 370 9.45 15.03 -22.40
C GLY A 370 10.19 16.23 -21.80
N ASN A 371 9.53 16.94 -20.88
CA ASN A 371 10.10 18.10 -20.18
C ASN A 371 10.73 17.72 -18.81
N SER A 372 10.96 16.46 -18.57
CA SER A 372 11.54 15.96 -17.33
C SER A 372 12.91 15.34 -17.57
N LEU A 373 13.78 15.44 -16.59
CA LEU A 373 15.02 14.70 -16.49
C LEU A 373 14.79 13.43 -15.69
N VAL A 374 15.23 12.30 -16.18
CA VAL A 374 15.21 11.02 -15.45
C VAL A 374 16.65 10.62 -15.14
N ILE A 375 16.92 10.38 -13.86
CA ILE A 375 18.18 9.82 -13.37
C ILE A 375 17.88 8.41 -12.88
N ARG A 376 18.27 7.42 -13.64
CA ARG A 376 18.14 6.01 -13.31
C ARG A 376 19.36 5.52 -12.57
N LEU A 377 19.22 5.24 -11.29
CA LEU A 377 20.33 4.81 -10.45
C LEU A 377 20.62 3.34 -10.65
N LYS A 378 21.83 3.02 -11.17
CA LYS A 378 22.34 1.67 -11.39
C LYS A 378 23.13 1.17 -10.18
N ALA A 379 23.87 2.06 -9.54
CA ALA A 379 24.78 1.71 -8.45
C ALA A 379 24.15 1.74 -7.06
N ILE A 380 22.86 2.17 -6.93
CA ILE A 380 22.22 2.16 -5.62
C ILE A 380 21.90 0.75 -5.17
N GLN A 381 22.47 0.34 -4.04
CA GLN A 381 22.32 -1.01 -3.50
C GLN A 381 21.58 -0.96 -2.16
N PHE A 382 20.59 -1.84 -2.04
CA PHE A 382 19.92 -2.12 -0.78
C PHE A 382 20.21 -3.57 -0.38
N PRO A 383 20.43 -3.86 0.90
CA PRO A 383 20.50 -5.25 1.36
C PRO A 383 19.24 -6.02 0.99
N VAL A 384 19.36 -7.33 0.79
CA VAL A 384 18.24 -8.17 0.39
C VAL A 384 17.07 -8.02 1.39
N GLY A 385 15.88 -7.72 0.87
CA GLY A 385 14.68 -7.50 1.70
C GLY A 385 14.69 -6.25 2.56
N LYS A 386 15.69 -5.36 2.44
CA LYS A 386 15.79 -4.11 3.22
C LYS A 386 15.65 -2.88 2.34
N SER A 387 15.31 -1.76 2.99
CA SER A 387 15.19 -0.43 2.39
C SER A 387 16.14 0.61 3.01
N VAL A 388 17.08 0.16 3.86
CA VAL A 388 18.04 1.05 4.53
C VAL A 388 19.07 1.52 3.52
N ILE A 389 19.34 2.83 3.50
CA ILE A 389 20.40 3.43 2.70
C ILE A 389 21.74 3.12 3.38
N MET A 390 22.60 2.41 2.67
CA MET A 390 23.93 2.05 3.14
C MET A 390 24.91 3.22 2.90
N PRO A 391 25.96 3.39 3.73
CA PRO A 391 26.92 4.48 3.61
C PRO A 391 27.55 4.64 2.23
N GLU A 392 27.76 3.51 1.53
CA GLU A 392 28.33 3.47 0.17
C GLU A 392 27.48 4.25 -0.84
N ASN A 393 26.18 4.40 -0.57
CA ASN A 393 25.26 5.12 -1.46
C ASN A 393 25.28 6.64 -1.25
N TYR A 394 25.89 7.15 -0.17
CA TYR A 394 25.81 8.59 0.15
C TYR A 394 26.49 9.47 -0.91
N SER A 395 27.59 9.01 -1.50
CA SER A 395 28.24 9.72 -2.61
C SER A 395 27.29 9.89 -3.80
N LEU A 396 26.60 8.80 -4.18
CA LEU A 396 25.62 8.80 -5.25
C LEU A 396 24.42 9.71 -4.93
N LEU A 397 23.89 9.64 -3.71
CA LEU A 397 22.79 10.49 -3.25
C LEU A 397 23.18 11.97 -3.16
N SER A 398 24.42 12.28 -2.84
CA SER A 398 24.93 13.65 -2.89
C SER A 398 24.91 14.22 -4.33
N LYS A 399 25.24 13.40 -5.32
CA LYS A 399 25.12 13.78 -6.75
C LYS A 399 23.66 14.01 -7.14
N ILE A 400 22.73 13.21 -6.62
CA ILE A 400 21.28 13.43 -6.80
C ILE A 400 20.86 14.78 -6.20
N GLN A 401 21.30 15.10 -4.99
CA GLN A 401 21.03 16.39 -4.37
C GLN A 401 21.54 17.54 -5.24
N GLN A 402 22.77 17.43 -5.72
CA GLN A 402 23.36 18.43 -6.61
C GLN A 402 22.56 18.55 -7.90
N SER A 403 22.16 17.43 -8.51
CA SER A 403 21.32 17.40 -9.70
C SER A 403 19.98 18.10 -9.50
N ILE A 404 19.31 17.85 -8.39
CA ILE A 404 18.05 18.51 -8.05
C ILE A 404 18.24 20.02 -7.90
N ARG A 405 19.29 20.42 -7.15
CA ARG A 405 19.61 21.84 -6.92
C ARG A 405 19.98 22.59 -8.21
N THR A 406 20.57 21.90 -9.18
CA THR A 406 20.88 22.49 -10.51
C THR A 406 19.60 23.00 -11.20
N PHE A 407 18.43 22.37 -10.93
CA PHE A 407 17.13 22.82 -11.45
C PHE A 407 16.41 23.84 -10.54
N GLY A 408 16.99 24.19 -9.41
CA GLY A 408 16.40 25.13 -8.45
C GLY A 408 15.36 24.46 -7.55
N GLU A 409 14.09 24.74 -7.75
CA GLU A 409 12.96 24.16 -6.99
C GLU A 409 12.07 23.29 -7.91
N PRO A 410 12.56 22.19 -8.46
CA PRO A 410 11.75 21.31 -9.33
C PRO A 410 10.79 20.48 -8.50
N ASP A 411 9.80 19.88 -9.17
CA ASP A 411 9.05 18.77 -8.60
C ASP A 411 9.84 17.47 -8.84
N VAL A 412 9.92 16.62 -7.82
CA VAL A 412 10.70 15.37 -7.88
C VAL A 412 9.82 14.19 -7.55
N THR A 413 9.87 13.18 -8.42
CA THR A 413 9.27 11.88 -8.15
C THR A 413 10.37 10.83 -8.05
N ILE A 414 10.36 10.06 -6.96
CA ILE A 414 11.27 8.93 -6.75
C ILE A 414 10.49 7.65 -6.99
N GLU A 415 10.82 6.93 -8.04
CA GLU A 415 10.19 5.66 -8.38
C GLU A 415 11.08 4.49 -7.94
N GLY A 416 10.52 3.59 -7.12
CA GLY A 416 11.16 2.35 -6.70
C GLY A 416 10.67 1.16 -7.52
N HIS A 417 11.60 0.27 -7.89
CA HIS A 417 11.29 -0.93 -8.65
C HIS A 417 12.03 -2.15 -8.09
N THR A 418 11.42 -3.33 -8.24
CA THR A 418 12.02 -4.63 -7.91
C THR A 418 12.09 -5.52 -9.14
N ASP A 419 12.78 -6.62 -9.02
CA ASP A 419 12.59 -7.76 -9.91
C ASP A 419 11.30 -8.52 -9.55
N SER A 420 11.01 -9.61 -10.27
CA SER A 420 9.81 -10.42 -10.05
C SER A 420 9.98 -11.51 -8.97
N THR A 421 11.06 -11.47 -8.18
CA THR A 421 11.30 -12.46 -7.12
C THR A 421 10.42 -12.15 -5.91
N GLY A 422 9.65 -13.12 -5.43
CA GLY A 422 8.71 -12.95 -4.31
C GLY A 422 7.29 -12.62 -4.74
N SER A 423 6.42 -12.26 -3.78
CA SER A 423 5.04 -11.88 -4.10
C SER A 423 4.96 -10.44 -4.60
N ASN A 424 3.92 -10.13 -5.38
CA ASN A 424 3.70 -8.79 -5.90
C ASN A 424 3.51 -7.77 -4.77
N GLU A 425 2.80 -8.13 -3.71
CA GLU A 425 2.50 -7.28 -2.56
C GLU A 425 3.79 -6.92 -1.80
N LEU A 426 4.67 -7.91 -1.59
CA LEU A 426 5.97 -7.68 -0.95
C LEU A 426 6.87 -6.78 -1.81
N ASN A 427 6.85 -6.98 -3.13
CA ASN A 427 7.63 -6.20 -4.07
C ASN A 427 7.14 -4.74 -4.13
N GLU A 428 5.83 -4.52 -4.13
CA GLU A 428 5.24 -3.19 -4.07
C GLU A 428 5.62 -2.47 -2.77
N LEU A 429 5.45 -3.14 -1.63
CA LEU A 429 5.84 -2.59 -0.33
C LEU A 429 7.34 -2.28 -0.26
N LEU A 430 8.20 -3.20 -0.68
CA LEU A 430 9.65 -3.04 -0.64
C LEU A 430 10.12 -1.88 -1.55
N SER A 431 9.55 -1.78 -2.75
CA SER A 431 9.87 -0.71 -3.68
C SER A 431 9.43 0.66 -3.15
N GLN A 432 8.24 0.73 -2.53
CA GLN A 432 7.74 1.93 -1.86
C GLN A 432 8.64 2.35 -0.70
N GLN A 433 9.04 1.42 0.15
CA GLN A 433 9.95 1.70 1.27
C GLN A 433 11.33 2.19 0.80
N ARG A 434 11.87 1.64 -0.28
CA ARG A 434 13.15 2.07 -0.86
C ARG A 434 13.06 3.48 -1.43
N ALA A 435 12.02 3.77 -2.19
CA ALA A 435 11.76 5.10 -2.70
C ALA A 435 11.59 6.13 -1.57
N GLU A 436 10.86 5.75 -0.51
CA GLU A 436 10.65 6.59 0.67
C GLU A 436 11.97 6.83 1.44
N SER A 437 12.85 5.85 1.55
CA SER A 437 14.16 6.04 2.19
C SER A 437 15.01 7.07 1.45
N VAL A 438 15.00 7.04 0.12
CA VAL A 438 15.68 8.07 -0.69
C VAL A 438 15.02 9.43 -0.50
N ARG A 439 13.69 9.49 -0.48
CA ARG A 439 12.93 10.72 -0.22
C ARG A 439 13.30 11.32 1.15
N GLN A 440 13.29 10.50 2.20
CA GLN A 440 13.65 10.94 3.55
C GLN A 440 15.07 11.47 3.64
N TYR A 441 16.01 10.82 2.95
CA TYR A 441 17.38 11.31 2.85
C TYR A 441 17.43 12.72 2.24
N LEU A 442 16.73 12.95 1.13
CA LEU A 442 16.69 14.24 0.44
C LEU A 442 16.01 15.33 1.29
N LEU A 443 14.94 14.97 2.01
CA LEU A 443 14.24 15.88 2.93
C LEU A 443 15.11 16.24 4.15
N ALA A 444 15.74 15.24 4.76
CA ALA A 444 16.63 15.44 5.91
C ALA A 444 17.80 16.38 5.57
N ASN A 445 18.30 16.33 4.32
CA ASN A 445 19.33 17.21 3.81
C ASN A 445 18.78 18.52 3.21
N LYS A 446 17.51 18.85 3.45
CA LYS A 446 16.83 20.06 2.96
C LYS A 446 17.09 20.30 1.46
N THR A 447 17.03 19.25 0.67
CA THR A 447 17.22 19.34 -0.80
C THR A 447 16.03 19.98 -1.47
N LEU A 448 14.83 19.64 -1.00
CA LEU A 448 13.53 20.20 -1.41
C LEU A 448 12.59 20.29 -0.22
N SER A 449 11.52 21.07 -0.36
CA SER A 449 10.40 21.05 0.58
C SER A 449 9.56 19.78 0.42
N TYR A 450 8.81 19.43 1.47
CA TYR A 450 8.02 18.18 1.57
C TYR A 450 6.99 18.04 0.43
N ASP A 451 6.38 19.13 0.03
CA ASP A 451 5.37 19.24 -1.03
C ASP A 451 5.93 19.07 -2.45
N ARG A 452 7.26 19.12 -2.61
CA ARG A 452 7.95 19.05 -3.89
C ARG A 452 8.51 17.68 -4.22
N ILE A 453 8.40 16.72 -3.33
CA ILE A 453 9.02 15.42 -3.50
C ILE A 453 8.07 14.29 -3.12
N VAL A 454 7.86 13.37 -4.05
CA VAL A 454 6.97 12.22 -3.89
C VAL A 454 7.76 10.93 -4.09
N ALA A 455 7.45 9.90 -3.31
CA ALA A 455 7.97 8.55 -3.48
C ALA A 455 6.85 7.60 -3.92
N VAL A 456 7.13 6.77 -4.93
CA VAL A 456 6.18 5.82 -5.50
C VAL A 456 6.87 4.46 -5.69
N GLY A 457 6.27 3.39 -5.18
CA GLY A 457 6.72 2.01 -5.41
C GLY A 457 5.91 1.36 -6.52
N TYR A 458 6.58 0.76 -7.49
CA TYR A 458 5.97 0.02 -8.58
C TYR A 458 6.19 -1.49 -8.51
N GLY A 459 6.86 -1.97 -7.47
CA GLY A 459 7.20 -3.39 -7.39
C GLY A 459 7.86 -3.89 -8.68
N SER A 460 7.42 -5.03 -9.15
CA SER A 460 7.86 -5.65 -10.39
C SER A 460 7.03 -5.28 -11.63
N SER A 461 6.07 -4.35 -11.50
CA SER A 461 5.09 -4.03 -12.57
C SER A 461 5.66 -3.28 -13.77
N LYS A 462 6.85 -2.66 -13.64
CA LYS A 462 7.52 -1.90 -14.70
C LYS A 462 8.93 -2.44 -14.99
N PRO A 463 9.08 -3.65 -15.52
CA PRO A 463 10.39 -4.21 -15.82
C PRO A 463 11.04 -3.50 -17.02
N LEU A 464 12.36 -3.32 -16.98
CA LEU A 464 13.17 -2.81 -18.08
C LEU A 464 13.86 -3.93 -18.84
N ALA A 465 14.13 -5.05 -18.17
CA ALA A 465 14.79 -6.21 -18.73
C ALA A 465 14.06 -7.49 -18.31
N SER A 466 14.44 -8.60 -18.94
CA SER A 466 13.84 -9.91 -18.62
C SER A 466 14.14 -10.30 -17.18
N ASN A 467 13.12 -10.69 -16.42
CA ASN A 467 13.29 -11.24 -15.08
C ASN A 467 13.80 -12.69 -15.06
N ALA A 468 13.97 -13.32 -16.23
CA ALA A 468 14.46 -14.69 -16.34
C ALA A 468 15.96 -14.81 -16.02
N THR A 469 16.75 -13.77 -16.31
CA THR A 469 18.20 -13.76 -16.06
C THR A 469 18.56 -12.93 -14.83
N GLU A 470 19.68 -13.21 -14.19
CA GLU A 470 20.14 -12.42 -13.03
C GLU A 470 20.50 -10.99 -13.43
N GLU A 471 21.15 -10.83 -14.58
CA GLU A 471 21.49 -9.50 -15.13
C GLU A 471 20.23 -8.66 -15.38
N GLY A 472 19.18 -9.28 -15.94
CA GLY A 472 17.93 -8.59 -16.19
C GLY A 472 17.20 -8.22 -14.89
N ARG A 473 17.21 -9.11 -13.89
CA ARG A 473 16.70 -8.80 -12.56
C ARG A 473 17.47 -7.67 -11.89
N ALA A 474 18.80 -7.65 -12.01
CA ALA A 474 19.64 -6.58 -11.49
C ALA A 474 19.26 -5.20 -12.09
N VAL A 475 18.97 -5.13 -13.38
CA VAL A 475 18.49 -3.93 -14.07
C VAL A 475 17.09 -3.50 -13.55
N ASN A 476 16.24 -4.47 -13.20
CA ASN A 476 14.90 -4.18 -12.70
C ASN A 476 14.92 -3.65 -11.25
N ARG A 477 15.87 -4.07 -10.41
CA ARG A 477 16.09 -3.56 -9.05
C ARG A 477 16.73 -2.16 -9.09
N ARG A 478 15.95 -1.13 -9.23
CA ARG A 478 16.43 0.24 -9.43
C ARG A 478 15.60 1.29 -8.71
N ILE A 479 16.17 2.48 -8.63
CA ILE A 479 15.47 3.71 -8.29
C ILE A 479 15.60 4.67 -9.49
N ASP A 480 14.48 5.19 -9.97
CA ASP A 480 14.43 6.27 -10.96
C ASP A 480 14.06 7.57 -10.24
N VAL A 481 14.88 8.62 -10.39
CA VAL A 481 14.61 9.97 -9.87
C VAL A 481 14.21 10.86 -11.04
N ILE A 482 12.96 11.30 -11.03
CA ILE A 482 12.37 12.13 -12.08
C ILE A 482 12.34 13.56 -11.58
N ILE A 483 13.09 14.43 -12.24
CA ILE A 483 13.16 15.85 -11.93
C ILE A 483 12.35 16.60 -12.99
N GLN A 484 11.28 17.24 -12.56
CA GLN A 484 10.43 18.05 -13.41
C GLN A 484 10.63 19.52 -13.10
N PRO A 485 11.32 20.26 -13.96
CA PRO A 485 11.45 21.72 -13.81
C PRO A 485 10.08 22.37 -13.81
N GLN A 486 9.90 23.39 -12.98
CA GLN A 486 8.69 24.17 -13.06
C GLN A 486 8.63 24.89 -14.42
N THR A 487 7.65 24.50 -15.21
CA THR A 487 7.15 25.39 -16.25
C THR A 487 6.26 26.40 -15.53
N ARG A 488 6.72 27.65 -15.37
CA ARG A 488 5.78 28.70 -14.96
C ARG A 488 4.62 28.68 -15.95
N PRO A 489 3.37 28.65 -15.51
CA PRO A 489 2.26 28.99 -16.39
C PRO A 489 2.50 30.45 -16.82
N ASP A 490 2.52 30.66 -18.14
CA ASP A 490 2.59 31.96 -18.72
C ASP A 490 1.48 32.86 -18.16
N GLY A 491 1.83 33.93 -17.53
CA GLY A 491 1.00 35.11 -17.40
C GLY A 491 -0.08 35.07 -16.31
N SER A 492 0.27 35.56 -15.14
CA SER A 492 -0.59 36.45 -14.37
C SER A 492 0.26 37.54 -13.74
#